data_c6d7b9af244ea0630ba7c106ee51c76b
#
_entry.id   c6d7b9af244ea0630ba7c106ee51c76b
#
_cell.length_a   1.000
_cell.length_b   1.000
_cell.length_c   1.000
_cell.angle_alpha   90.00
_cell.angle_beta   90.00
_cell.angle_gamma   90.00
#
_symmetry.space_group_name_H-M   'P 1'
#
loop_
_entity.id
_entity.type
_entity.pdbx_description
1 polymer ?
#
loop_
_entity_poly.entity_id
_entity_poly.type
_entity_poly.pdbx_seq_one_letter_code
_entity_poly.pdbx_strand_id
1 'polypeptide(L)'
;MHVSILKKIQALALALAVAALIGAGLISGNAHAACAPDTEAHNKQLVTQAFDRWAAGGTTFFTDMLWPDVVWTIKGSGPSAGVYRGVDSFVQQAVQPFVSRLSSPVRPVSKRVWADGDHVIVQWEGVGVARDGQAYNNSYAWIFHMRDGKAFEATAFLDLAPYDDVLRRIPAPAASGG
;
A
#
# COMPACT_ATOMS: atom_id res chain seq x y z
N MET A 1 51.17 62.91 -0.41
CA MET A 1 49.86 62.71 0.26
C MET A 1 48.96 61.71 -0.40
N HIS A 2 49.30 61.14 -1.54
CA HIS A 2 48.44 60.13 -2.30
C HIS A 2 48.68 58.66 -1.96
N VAL A 3 49.85 58.28 -1.43
CA VAL A 3 50.21 56.90 -1.14
C VAL A 3 49.55 56.34 0.12
N SER A 4 49.12 57.17 1.05
CA SER A 4 48.51 56.73 2.32
C SER A 4 47.04 56.38 2.19
N ILE A 5 46.35 56.92 1.20
CA ILE A 5 44.94 56.70 0.97
C ILE A 5 44.72 55.34 0.25
N LEU A 6 45.60 54.98 -0.69
CA LEU A 6 45.54 53.73 -1.42
C LEU A 6 45.72 52.47 -0.52
N LYS A 7 46.60 52.55 0.48
CA LYS A 7 46.87 51.52 1.45
C LYS A 7 45.68 51.24 2.40
N LYS A 8 44.91 52.29 2.73
CA LYS A 8 43.72 52.20 3.58
C LYS A 8 42.53 51.57 2.83
N ILE A 9 42.43 51.80 1.52
CA ILE A 9 41.35 51.19 0.68
C ILE A 9 41.62 49.69 0.44
N GLN A 10 42.88 49.30 0.27
CA GLN A 10 43.23 47.87 0.12
C GLN A 10 43.07 47.09 1.42
N ALA A 11 43.30 47.70 2.59
CA ALA A 11 43.07 47.03 3.87
C ALA A 11 41.56 46.81 4.18
N LEU A 12 40.69 47.71 3.70
CA LEU A 12 39.24 47.59 3.90
C LEU A 12 38.60 46.57 2.97
N ALA A 13 39.16 46.42 1.75
CA ALA A 13 38.68 45.40 0.80
C ALA A 13 39.04 43.97 1.22
N LEU A 14 40.17 43.81 1.95
CA LEU A 14 40.58 42.46 2.41
C LEU A 14 39.82 42.00 3.67
N ALA A 15 39.32 42.95 4.49
CA ALA A 15 38.53 42.65 5.67
C ALA A 15 37.08 42.21 5.36
N LEU A 16 36.53 42.63 4.22
CA LEU A 16 35.19 42.25 3.76
C LEU A 16 35.15 40.88 3.03
N ALA A 17 36.29 40.40 2.52
CA ALA A 17 36.36 39.09 1.85
C ALA A 17 36.48 37.89 2.81
N VAL A 18 36.88 38.12 4.07
CA VAL A 18 37.02 37.02 5.07
C VAL A 18 35.74 36.79 5.86
N ALA A 19 34.79 37.70 5.88
CA ALA A 19 33.52 37.58 6.59
C ALA A 19 32.45 36.77 5.78
N ALA A 20 32.67 36.46 4.49
CA ALA A 20 31.73 35.77 3.63
C ALA A 20 31.95 34.22 3.57
N LEU A 21 32.95 33.68 4.29
CA LEU A 21 33.32 32.26 4.21
C LEU A 21 32.97 31.41 5.47
N ILE A 22 32.27 31.98 6.46
CA ILE A 22 31.90 31.28 7.70
C ILE A 22 30.38 31.16 7.83
N GLY A 23 29.63 31.09 6.71
CA GLY A 23 28.19 30.99 6.68
C GLY A 23 27.64 29.75 5.94
N ALA A 24 28.50 28.91 5.35
CA ALA A 24 28.08 27.66 4.76
C ALA A 24 28.15 26.51 5.80
N GLY A 25 27.41 26.67 6.88
CA GLY A 25 27.08 25.56 7.76
C GLY A 25 26.35 24.50 6.92
N LEU A 26 26.97 23.35 6.73
CA LEU A 26 26.35 22.13 6.17
C LEU A 26 25.14 21.78 7.03
N ILE A 27 23.97 22.31 6.68
CA ILE A 27 22.71 21.72 7.06
C ILE A 27 22.61 20.47 6.18
N SER A 28 23.30 19.38 6.59
CA SER A 28 22.93 18.04 6.17
C SER A 28 21.59 17.75 6.83
N GLY A 29 20.55 18.43 6.38
CA GLY A 29 19.19 17.97 6.60
C GLY A 29 19.10 16.61 5.92
N ASN A 30 18.91 15.54 6.71
CA ASN A 30 18.31 14.32 6.19
C ASN A 30 17.03 14.76 5.51
N ALA A 31 17.07 14.93 4.19
CA ALA A 31 15.89 14.96 3.38
C ALA A 31 15.32 13.52 3.43
N HIS A 32 14.61 13.19 4.50
CA HIS A 32 13.49 12.30 4.33
C HIS A 32 12.70 12.97 3.21
N ALA A 33 12.65 12.34 2.05
CA ALA A 33 11.71 12.70 1.01
C ALA A 33 10.34 12.56 1.66
N ALA A 34 9.84 13.66 2.25
CA ALA A 34 8.47 13.75 2.68
C ALA A 34 7.68 13.56 1.38
N CYS A 35 6.98 12.44 1.25
CA CYS A 35 5.98 12.28 0.21
C CYS A 35 5.15 13.55 0.23
N ALA A 36 4.99 14.19 -0.93
CA ALA A 36 4.23 15.42 -0.99
C ALA A 36 2.85 15.16 -0.37
N PRO A 37 2.29 16.08 0.44
CA PRO A 37 0.97 15.90 1.05
C PRO A 37 -0.11 15.48 0.05
N ASP A 38 0.03 15.88 -1.20
CA ASP A 38 -0.84 15.51 -2.32
C ASP A 38 -0.76 14.01 -2.65
N THR A 39 0.42 13.37 -2.54
CA THR A 39 0.60 11.93 -2.84
C THR A 39 -0.09 11.05 -1.81
N GLU A 40 0.03 11.37 -0.52
CA GLU A 40 -0.63 10.64 0.56
C GLU A 40 -2.17 10.73 0.42
N ALA A 41 -2.71 11.93 0.30
CA ALA A 41 -4.13 12.16 0.11
C ALA A 41 -4.66 11.49 -1.18
N HIS A 42 -3.89 11.54 -2.26
CA HIS A 42 -4.20 10.89 -3.52
C HIS A 42 -4.26 9.36 -3.39
N ASN A 43 -3.23 8.74 -2.82
CA ASN A 43 -3.18 7.30 -2.60
C ASN A 43 -4.33 6.81 -1.71
N LYS A 44 -4.61 7.53 -0.61
CA LYS A 44 -5.76 7.27 0.25
C LYS A 44 -7.08 7.33 -0.51
N GLN A 45 -7.25 8.32 -1.37
CA GLN A 45 -8.45 8.49 -2.19
C GLN A 45 -8.61 7.33 -3.18
N LEU A 46 -7.55 6.94 -3.89
CA LEU A 46 -7.56 5.81 -4.84
C LEU A 46 -8.00 4.51 -4.17
N VAL A 47 -7.39 4.18 -3.04
CA VAL A 47 -7.73 2.97 -2.27
C VAL A 47 -9.17 3.03 -1.75
N THR A 48 -9.59 4.19 -1.21
CA THR A 48 -10.97 4.39 -0.75
C THR A 48 -11.98 4.12 -1.85
N GLN A 49 -11.78 4.72 -3.03
CA GLN A 49 -12.66 4.55 -4.18
C GLN A 49 -12.67 3.10 -4.72
N ALA A 50 -11.52 2.41 -4.69
CA ALA A 50 -11.45 1.01 -5.09
C ALA A 50 -12.30 0.11 -4.18
N PHE A 51 -12.22 0.33 -2.86
CA PHE A 51 -13.07 -0.37 -1.90
C PHE A 51 -14.56 -0.03 -2.07
N ASP A 52 -14.90 1.24 -2.38
CA ASP A 52 -16.30 1.62 -2.64
C ASP A 52 -16.86 0.93 -3.88
N ARG A 53 -16.08 0.87 -4.97
CA ARG A 53 -16.47 0.10 -6.16
C ARG A 53 -16.65 -1.38 -5.85
N TRP A 54 -15.75 -1.97 -5.05
CA TRP A 54 -15.87 -3.37 -4.67
C TRP A 54 -17.11 -3.63 -3.81
N ALA A 55 -17.39 -2.79 -2.82
CA ALA A 55 -18.60 -2.86 -2.01
C ALA A 55 -19.89 -2.75 -2.85
N ALA A 56 -19.87 -1.91 -3.90
CA ALA A 56 -20.98 -1.73 -4.85
C ALA A 56 -21.13 -2.87 -5.89
N GLY A 57 -20.32 -3.94 -5.81
CA GLY A 57 -20.43 -5.09 -6.71
C GLY A 57 -19.32 -5.23 -7.75
N GLY A 58 -18.35 -4.30 -7.79
CA GLY A 58 -17.20 -4.38 -8.68
C GLY A 58 -16.38 -5.67 -8.50
N THR A 59 -15.75 -6.15 -9.56
CA THR A 59 -15.00 -7.42 -9.60
C THR A 59 -13.53 -7.24 -9.94
N THR A 60 -13.09 -6.02 -10.26
CA THR A 60 -11.75 -5.72 -10.80
C THR A 60 -10.78 -5.19 -9.75
N PHE A 61 -11.11 -5.28 -8.45
CA PHE A 61 -10.31 -4.67 -7.38
C PHE A 61 -8.81 -5.00 -7.50
N PHE A 62 -8.45 -6.28 -7.62
CA PHE A 62 -7.04 -6.68 -7.64
C PHE A 62 -6.30 -6.24 -8.91
N THR A 63 -6.94 -6.33 -10.07
CA THR A 63 -6.33 -5.90 -11.34
C THR A 63 -6.19 -4.38 -11.45
N ASP A 64 -7.10 -3.63 -10.84
CA ASP A 64 -7.06 -2.16 -10.85
C ASP A 64 -6.02 -1.62 -9.85
N MET A 65 -5.93 -2.25 -8.67
CA MET A 65 -5.15 -1.73 -7.53
C MET A 65 -3.74 -2.26 -7.43
N LEU A 66 -3.43 -3.39 -8.05
CA LEU A 66 -2.12 -4.04 -7.90
C LEU A 66 -1.24 -3.85 -9.14
N TRP A 67 0.07 -3.70 -8.90
CA TRP A 67 1.06 -3.85 -9.96
C TRP A 67 1.10 -5.28 -10.47
N PRO A 68 1.42 -5.53 -11.76
CA PRO A 68 1.52 -6.89 -12.30
C PRO A 68 2.49 -7.79 -11.51
N ASP A 69 3.59 -7.23 -11.01
CA ASP A 69 4.65 -7.91 -10.25
C ASP A 69 4.53 -7.72 -8.73
N VAL A 70 3.35 -7.37 -8.23
CA VAL A 70 3.09 -7.16 -6.80
C VAL A 70 3.63 -8.30 -5.93
N VAL A 71 4.15 -7.97 -4.76
CA VAL A 71 4.44 -8.94 -3.70
C VAL A 71 3.32 -8.88 -2.67
N TRP A 72 2.44 -9.87 -2.66
CA TRP A 72 1.34 -9.98 -1.70
C TRP A 72 1.69 -10.97 -0.60
N THR A 73 1.68 -10.54 0.65
CA THR A 73 1.96 -11.38 1.81
C THR A 73 0.71 -11.53 2.68
N ILE A 74 0.24 -12.76 2.86
CA ILE A 74 -0.78 -13.09 3.87
C ILE A 74 -0.05 -13.51 5.14
N LYS A 75 -0.21 -12.72 6.21
CA LYS A 75 0.43 -12.98 7.51
C LYS A 75 -0.37 -13.97 8.32
N GLY A 76 0.33 -14.82 9.06
CA GLY A 76 -0.24 -15.80 9.96
C GLY A 76 0.44 -17.16 9.85
N SER A 77 -0.18 -18.19 10.42
CA SER A 77 0.36 -19.56 10.48
C SER A 77 -0.57 -20.63 9.90
N GLY A 78 -1.69 -20.24 9.30
CA GLY A 78 -2.59 -21.16 8.61
C GLY A 78 -2.09 -21.58 7.23
N PRO A 79 -2.73 -22.58 6.59
CA PRO A 79 -2.39 -23.04 5.24
C PRO A 79 -2.44 -21.95 4.16
N SER A 80 -3.29 -20.95 4.35
CA SER A 80 -3.41 -19.80 3.42
C SER A 80 -2.42 -18.68 3.66
N ALA A 81 -1.61 -18.75 4.73
CA ALA A 81 -0.51 -17.81 4.95
C ALA A 81 0.61 -18.05 3.93
N GLY A 82 1.21 -16.97 3.43
CA GLY A 82 2.29 -17.11 2.44
C GLY A 82 2.63 -15.82 1.72
N VAL A 83 3.59 -15.93 0.81
CA VAL A 83 4.04 -14.84 -0.06
C VAL A 83 3.74 -15.21 -1.51
N TYR A 84 2.97 -14.38 -2.18
CA TYR A 84 2.57 -14.53 -3.57
C TYR A 84 3.24 -13.44 -4.40
N ARG A 85 3.87 -13.83 -5.50
CA ARG A 85 4.60 -12.89 -6.38
C ARG A 85 3.91 -12.80 -7.73
N GLY A 86 3.51 -11.59 -8.09
CA GLY A 86 2.68 -11.29 -9.26
C GLY A 86 1.19 -11.42 -9.00
N VAL A 87 0.41 -10.51 -9.59
CA VAL A 87 -1.05 -10.45 -9.42
C VAL A 87 -1.73 -11.74 -9.89
N ASP A 88 -1.29 -12.32 -11.01
CA ASP A 88 -1.86 -13.55 -11.55
C ASP A 88 -1.62 -14.73 -10.60
N SER A 89 -0.40 -14.88 -10.09
CA SER A 89 -0.06 -15.91 -9.10
C SER A 89 -0.90 -15.77 -7.82
N PHE A 90 -1.01 -14.54 -7.31
CA PHE A 90 -1.84 -14.27 -6.14
C PHE A 90 -3.32 -14.62 -6.37
N VAL A 91 -3.86 -14.18 -7.50
CA VAL A 91 -5.26 -14.45 -7.85
C VAL A 91 -5.50 -15.97 -8.01
N GLN A 92 -4.63 -16.67 -8.70
CA GLN A 92 -4.79 -18.11 -8.95
C GLN A 92 -4.59 -18.97 -7.71
N GLN A 93 -3.64 -18.64 -6.84
CA GLN A 93 -3.24 -19.48 -5.71
C GLN A 93 -3.94 -19.12 -4.40
N ALA A 94 -4.33 -17.86 -4.19
CA ALA A 94 -5.00 -17.40 -2.98
C ALA A 94 -6.47 -17.05 -3.24
N VAL A 95 -6.76 -16.18 -4.21
CA VAL A 95 -8.10 -15.61 -4.39
C VAL A 95 -9.06 -16.64 -4.99
N GLN A 96 -8.74 -17.22 -6.14
CA GLN A 96 -9.62 -18.13 -6.87
C GLN A 96 -10.01 -19.41 -6.09
N PRO A 97 -9.09 -20.07 -5.36
CA PRO A 97 -9.46 -21.22 -4.54
C PRO A 97 -10.54 -20.89 -3.52
N PHE A 98 -10.48 -19.71 -2.92
CA PHE A 98 -11.46 -19.25 -1.93
C PHE A 98 -12.77 -18.79 -2.60
N VAL A 99 -12.69 -17.88 -3.57
CA VAL A 99 -13.88 -17.28 -4.22
C VAL A 99 -14.72 -18.33 -4.93
N SER A 100 -14.10 -19.36 -5.51
CA SER A 100 -14.80 -20.47 -6.17
C SER A 100 -15.68 -21.30 -5.23
N ARG A 101 -15.49 -21.17 -3.92
CA ARG A 101 -16.26 -21.87 -2.87
C ARG A 101 -17.39 -21.01 -2.29
N LEU A 102 -17.57 -19.81 -2.79
CA LEU A 102 -18.64 -18.89 -2.35
C LEU A 102 -19.81 -18.94 -3.31
N SER A 103 -21.03 -18.87 -2.76
CA SER A 103 -22.27 -18.61 -3.50
C SER A 103 -22.57 -17.12 -3.59
N SER A 104 -22.13 -16.33 -2.59
CA SER A 104 -22.11 -14.88 -2.62
C SER A 104 -20.68 -14.39 -2.33
N PRO A 105 -20.07 -13.61 -3.23
CA PRO A 105 -18.70 -13.14 -3.07
C PRO A 105 -18.56 -12.23 -1.85
N VAL A 106 -17.38 -12.21 -1.25
CA VAL A 106 -17.09 -11.29 -0.14
C VAL A 106 -17.18 -9.84 -0.62
N ARG A 107 -17.90 -9.03 0.16
CA ARG A 107 -18.04 -7.59 -0.03
C ARG A 107 -17.64 -6.84 1.23
N PRO A 108 -16.90 -5.73 1.12
CA PRO A 108 -16.68 -4.84 2.24
C PRO A 108 -18.01 -4.23 2.72
N VAL A 109 -18.29 -4.33 4.03
CA VAL A 109 -19.48 -3.71 4.65
C VAL A 109 -19.10 -2.51 5.53
N SER A 110 -17.84 -2.44 5.94
CA SER A 110 -17.27 -1.26 6.59
C SER A 110 -15.79 -1.15 6.26
N LYS A 111 -15.25 0.07 6.30
CA LYS A 111 -13.81 0.30 6.17
C LYS A 111 -13.38 1.57 6.88
N ARG A 112 -12.11 1.57 7.29
CA ARG A 112 -11.36 2.76 7.71
C ARG A 112 -10.05 2.79 6.94
N VAL A 113 -9.67 3.95 6.41
CA VAL A 113 -8.49 4.12 5.57
C VAL A 113 -7.60 5.20 6.16
N TRP A 114 -6.34 4.86 6.39
CA TRP A 114 -5.29 5.79 6.80
C TRP A 114 -4.20 5.78 5.74
N ALA A 115 -3.44 6.85 5.65
CA ALA A 115 -2.24 6.92 4.86
C ALA A 115 -1.10 7.52 5.68
N ASP A 116 0.12 7.11 5.35
CA ASP A 116 1.38 7.62 5.89
C ASP A 116 2.40 7.53 4.76
N GLY A 117 2.70 8.68 4.17
CA GLY A 117 3.55 8.76 2.99
C GLY A 117 3.00 7.98 1.79
N ASP A 118 3.75 6.97 1.35
CA ASP A 118 3.36 6.07 0.26
C ASP A 118 2.64 4.79 0.74
N HIS A 119 2.39 4.67 2.04
CA HIS A 119 1.67 3.55 2.62
C HIS A 119 0.20 3.90 2.86
N VAL A 120 -0.69 2.97 2.48
CA VAL A 120 -2.12 3.07 2.77
C VAL A 120 -2.55 1.86 3.56
N ILE A 121 -3.14 2.09 4.73
CA ILE A 121 -3.64 1.05 5.63
C ILE A 121 -5.16 1.04 5.54
N VAL A 122 -5.74 -0.14 5.32
CA VAL A 122 -7.19 -0.33 5.30
C VAL A 122 -7.57 -1.40 6.31
N GLN A 123 -8.31 -1.02 7.33
CA GLN A 123 -9.05 -1.94 8.18
C GLN A 123 -10.47 -2.07 7.62
N TRP A 124 -10.98 -3.29 7.42
CA TRP A 124 -12.29 -3.49 6.84
C TRP A 124 -12.94 -4.80 7.28
N GLU A 125 -14.27 -4.82 7.25
CA GLU A 125 -15.07 -6.00 7.51
C GLU A 125 -15.65 -6.53 6.20
N GLY A 126 -15.55 -7.83 5.99
CA GLY A 126 -16.05 -8.51 4.81
C GLY A 126 -17.12 -9.54 5.12
N VAL A 127 -18.19 -9.55 4.33
CA VAL A 127 -19.24 -10.55 4.42
C VAL A 127 -19.44 -11.26 3.07
N GLY A 128 -19.77 -12.53 3.13
CA GLY A 128 -20.08 -13.37 1.97
C GLY A 128 -20.88 -14.58 2.40
N VAL A 129 -21.16 -15.49 1.46
CA VAL A 129 -21.85 -16.75 1.75
C VAL A 129 -21.12 -17.89 1.07
N ALA A 130 -20.78 -18.92 1.81
CA ALA A 130 -20.19 -20.13 1.26
C ALA A 130 -21.25 -20.96 0.49
N ARG A 131 -20.82 -21.87 -0.39
CA ARG A 131 -21.74 -22.69 -1.21
C ARG A 131 -22.65 -23.64 -0.42
N ASP A 132 -22.27 -23.95 0.82
CA ASP A 132 -23.12 -24.70 1.76
C ASP A 132 -24.18 -23.85 2.47
N GLY A 133 -24.27 -22.56 2.14
CA GLY A 133 -25.21 -21.61 2.72
C GLY A 133 -24.73 -20.96 4.02
N GLN A 134 -23.58 -21.35 4.57
CA GLN A 134 -23.06 -20.71 5.79
C GLN A 134 -22.52 -19.31 5.48
N ALA A 135 -22.80 -18.36 6.39
CA ALA A 135 -22.24 -17.02 6.32
C ALA A 135 -20.73 -17.04 6.50
N TYR A 136 -20.04 -16.26 5.69
CA TYR A 136 -18.63 -15.94 5.85
C TYR A 136 -18.50 -14.48 6.29
N ASN A 137 -17.95 -14.27 7.48
CA ASN A 137 -17.64 -12.97 8.02
C ASN A 137 -16.17 -12.96 8.43
N ASN A 138 -15.46 -11.88 8.14
CA ASN A 138 -14.05 -11.78 8.51
C ASN A 138 -13.62 -10.31 8.64
N SER A 139 -12.64 -10.09 9.51
CA SER A 139 -12.00 -8.80 9.73
C SER A 139 -10.62 -8.79 9.10
N TYR A 140 -10.27 -7.68 8.48
CA TYR A 140 -9.04 -7.54 7.71
C TYR A 140 -8.31 -6.26 8.07
N ALA A 141 -6.98 -6.31 7.99
CA ALA A 141 -6.12 -5.14 7.90
C ALA A 141 -5.13 -5.34 6.74
N TRP A 142 -5.20 -4.50 5.73
CA TRP A 142 -4.29 -4.53 4.60
C TRP A 142 -3.41 -3.29 4.61
N ILE A 143 -2.13 -3.48 4.37
CA ILE A 143 -1.14 -2.42 4.24
C ILE A 143 -0.62 -2.46 2.80
N PHE A 144 -0.86 -1.41 2.05
CA PHE A 144 -0.40 -1.24 0.68
C PHE A 144 0.80 -0.29 0.66
N HIS A 145 1.87 -0.68 -0.02
CA HIS A 145 2.95 0.20 -0.40
C HIS A 145 2.71 0.63 -1.85
N MET A 146 2.43 1.93 -2.03
CA MET A 146 1.90 2.48 -3.26
C MET A 146 3.00 3.12 -4.13
N ARG A 147 2.90 2.94 -5.43
CA ARG A 147 3.72 3.62 -6.43
C ARG A 147 2.86 3.85 -7.68
N ASP A 148 2.86 5.07 -8.21
CA ASP A 148 2.10 5.44 -9.42
C ASP A 148 0.63 5.00 -9.37
N GLY A 149 -0.02 5.18 -8.21
CA GLY A 149 -1.44 4.89 -8.01
C GLY A 149 -1.80 3.40 -7.83
N LYS A 150 -0.81 2.50 -7.77
CA LYS A 150 -1.02 1.06 -7.55
C LYS A 150 -0.11 0.54 -6.44
N ALA A 151 -0.54 -0.53 -5.77
CA ALA A 151 0.25 -1.22 -4.77
C ALA A 151 1.25 -2.18 -5.46
N PHE A 152 2.53 -1.99 -5.21
CA PHE A 152 3.58 -2.93 -5.65
C PHE A 152 3.97 -3.91 -4.54
N GLU A 153 3.59 -3.62 -3.30
CA GLU A 153 3.69 -4.53 -2.16
C GLU A 153 2.43 -4.42 -1.33
N ALA A 154 1.96 -5.55 -0.81
CA ALA A 154 0.81 -5.61 0.08
C ALA A 154 1.06 -6.62 1.21
N THR A 155 0.74 -6.21 2.43
CA THR A 155 0.70 -7.09 3.60
C THR A 155 -0.74 -7.20 4.08
N ALA A 156 -1.26 -8.42 4.12
CA ALA A 156 -2.62 -8.71 4.52
C ALA A 156 -2.64 -9.47 5.85
N PHE A 157 -3.40 -8.96 6.80
CA PHE A 157 -3.81 -9.63 8.02
C PHE A 157 -5.30 -9.92 7.93
N LEU A 158 -5.70 -11.11 8.31
CA LEU A 158 -7.10 -11.55 8.42
C LEU A 158 -7.18 -12.68 9.44
N ASP A 159 -8.38 -12.95 9.93
CA ASP A 159 -8.58 -14.19 10.67
C ASP A 159 -8.53 -15.37 9.68
N LEU A 160 -7.46 -16.18 9.78
CA LEU A 160 -7.28 -17.33 8.90
C LEU A 160 -8.19 -18.50 9.25
N ALA A 161 -8.70 -18.58 10.49
CA ALA A 161 -9.54 -19.71 10.89
C ALA A 161 -10.84 -19.82 10.04
N PRO A 162 -11.69 -18.79 9.89
CA PRO A 162 -12.87 -18.88 9.02
C PRO A 162 -12.50 -18.98 7.53
N TYR A 163 -11.37 -18.40 7.11
CA TYR A 163 -10.92 -18.48 5.72
C TYR A 163 -10.51 -19.92 5.36
N ASP A 164 -9.63 -20.53 6.15
CA ASP A 164 -9.15 -21.90 5.96
C ASP A 164 -10.28 -22.93 6.17
N ASP A 165 -11.27 -22.62 7.03
CA ASP A 165 -12.44 -23.45 7.21
C ASP A 165 -13.28 -23.57 5.93
N VAL A 166 -13.52 -22.48 5.21
CA VAL A 166 -14.21 -22.54 3.90
C VAL A 166 -13.44 -23.41 2.92
N LEU A 167 -12.12 -23.26 2.85
CA LEU A 167 -11.27 -24.05 1.95
C LEU A 167 -11.31 -25.54 2.27
N ARG A 168 -11.39 -25.90 3.55
CA ARG A 168 -11.38 -27.28 4.05
C ARG A 168 -12.73 -27.96 3.87
N ARG A 169 -13.84 -27.30 4.20
CA ARG A 169 -15.19 -27.89 4.24
C ARG A 169 -15.91 -27.86 2.89
N ILE A 170 -15.58 -26.93 2.01
CA ILE A 170 -16.21 -26.83 0.68
C ILE A 170 -15.24 -27.39 -0.38
N PRO A 171 -15.62 -28.47 -1.10
CA PRO A 171 -14.80 -28.99 -2.18
C PRO A 171 -14.55 -27.94 -3.28
N ALA A 172 -13.37 -27.98 -3.90
CA ALA A 172 -13.15 -27.20 -5.12
C ALA A 172 -14.18 -27.59 -6.18
N PRO A 173 -14.69 -26.64 -6.99
CA PRO A 173 -15.47 -27.01 -8.17
C PRO A 173 -14.68 -27.99 -9.03
N ALA A 174 -15.37 -28.99 -9.59
CA ALA A 174 -14.75 -29.86 -10.58
C ALA A 174 -14.18 -29.00 -11.71
N ALA A 175 -12.94 -29.27 -12.14
CA ALA A 175 -12.39 -28.63 -13.32
C ALA A 175 -13.37 -28.92 -14.47
N SER A 176 -13.97 -27.87 -15.04
CA SER A 176 -14.78 -28.00 -16.26
C SER A 176 -13.80 -28.51 -17.34
N GLY A 177 -13.96 -29.78 -17.68
CA GLY A 177 -13.22 -30.39 -18.78
C GLY A 177 -13.47 -29.57 -20.05
N GLY A 178 -12.40 -28.97 -20.56
CA GLY A 178 -12.42 -28.30 -21.85
C GLY A 178 -12.44 -29.31 -22.99
#